data_d1063973ec2421638975108031b3cba7
#
_entry.id   d1063973ec2421638975108031b3cba7
#
_cell.length_a   1.000
_cell.length_b   1.000
_cell.length_c   1.000
_cell.angle_alpha   90.00
_cell.angle_beta   90.00
_cell.angle_gamma   90.00
#
_symmetry.space_group_name_H-M   'P 1'
#
loop_
_entity.id
_entity.type
_entity.pdbx_description
1 polymer ?
#
loop_
_entity_poly.entity_id
_entity_poly.type
_entity_poly.pdbx_seq_one_letter_code
_entity_poly.pdbx_strand_id
1 'polypeptide(L)'
;SRGLGDVYKRQLFLTPVFGGMVDRRGKSASIMMLGAGMLICVHCIYAMPFITGSMVAIVLMIILGIAFSLVPSAMWPAVAKIFPVHQLGTAYALIFFIQNIGLWGIPTLIGIVLDKFCIVGTTETGANSYDYTLPMCIFTGLAILSLLVAFALKAADKKYGYKLEEANIQK
;
A
#
# COMPACT_ATOMS: atom_id res chain seq x y z
N SER A 1 -22.75 -9.37 -1.10
CA SER A 1 -21.70 -9.40 -2.14
C SER A 1 -21.60 -8.16 -3.04
N ARG A 2 -22.51 -7.17 -2.91
CA ARG A 2 -22.47 -5.94 -3.74
C ARG A 2 -21.36 -4.95 -3.35
N GLY A 3 -20.92 -4.92 -2.08
CA GLY A 3 -19.93 -3.94 -1.59
C GLY A 3 -18.50 -4.18 -2.05
N LEU A 4 -18.04 -5.44 -2.13
CA LEU A 4 -16.66 -5.75 -2.55
C LEU A 4 -16.43 -5.43 -4.04
N GLY A 5 -17.40 -5.70 -4.89
CA GLY A 5 -17.30 -5.39 -6.33
C GLY A 5 -17.18 -3.89 -6.63
N ASP A 6 -17.81 -3.05 -5.83
CA ASP A 6 -17.75 -1.60 -6.02
C ASP A 6 -16.44 -0.99 -5.53
N VAL A 7 -15.81 -1.57 -4.49
CA VAL A 7 -14.47 -1.17 -4.04
C VAL A 7 -13.42 -1.50 -5.10
N TYR A 8 -13.45 -2.70 -5.69
CA TYR A 8 -12.56 -3.09 -6.78
C TYR A 8 -12.74 -2.21 -8.03
N LYS A 9 -13.98 -1.90 -8.40
CA LYS A 9 -14.25 -1.01 -9.54
C LYS A 9 -13.67 0.39 -9.31
N ARG A 10 -13.84 0.97 -8.12
CA ARG A 10 -13.28 2.30 -7.79
C ARG A 10 -11.75 2.29 -7.82
N GLN A 11 -11.11 1.25 -7.33
CA GLN A 11 -9.66 1.09 -7.37
C GLN A 11 -9.14 0.98 -8.81
N LEU A 12 -9.88 0.29 -9.69
CA LEU A 12 -9.57 0.16 -11.12
C LEU A 12 -9.59 1.52 -11.83
N PHE A 13 -10.50 2.42 -11.44
CA PHE A 13 -10.60 3.78 -12.01
C PHE A 13 -9.57 4.75 -11.43
N LEU A 14 -9.18 4.61 -10.16
CA LEU A 14 -8.25 5.54 -9.51
C LEU A 14 -6.80 5.34 -9.99
N THR A 15 -6.40 4.12 -10.27
CA THR A 15 -5.02 3.82 -10.72
C THR A 15 -4.63 4.53 -12.02
N PRO A 16 -5.45 4.52 -13.11
CA PRO A 16 -5.16 5.30 -14.32
C PRO A 16 -5.16 6.80 -14.09
N VAL A 17 -6.03 7.32 -13.21
CA VAL A 17 -6.08 8.75 -12.87
C VAL A 17 -4.80 9.17 -12.16
N PHE A 18 -4.37 8.41 -11.17
CA PHE A 18 -3.12 8.70 -10.45
C PHE A 18 -1.89 8.45 -11.33
N GLY A 19 -1.89 7.42 -12.18
CA GLY A 19 -0.84 7.20 -13.18
C GLY A 19 -0.69 8.39 -14.10
N GLY A 20 -1.78 8.88 -14.69
CA GLY A 20 -1.78 10.08 -15.53
C GLY A 20 -1.36 11.36 -14.80
N MET A 21 -1.64 11.45 -13.48
CA MET A 21 -1.15 12.56 -12.66
C MET A 21 0.37 12.48 -12.45
N VAL A 22 0.89 11.28 -12.17
CA VAL A 22 2.34 11.03 -12.02
C VAL A 22 3.06 11.32 -13.33
N ASP A 23 2.52 10.90 -14.46
CA ASP A 23 3.13 11.13 -15.78
C ASP A 23 3.23 12.61 -16.13
N ARG A 24 2.22 13.40 -15.75
CA ARG A 24 2.17 14.85 -16.04
C ARG A 24 2.95 15.71 -15.06
N ARG A 25 2.94 15.34 -13.78
CA ARG A 25 3.54 16.14 -12.68
C ARG A 25 4.89 15.61 -12.21
N GLY A 26 5.22 14.35 -12.50
CA GLY A 26 6.34 13.66 -11.90
C GLY A 26 6.11 13.38 -10.43
N LYS A 27 7.15 13.57 -9.62
CA LYS A 27 7.16 13.40 -8.16
C LYS A 27 6.86 11.97 -7.71
N SER A 28 7.31 10.97 -8.48
CA SER A 28 7.04 9.56 -8.20
C SER A 28 7.45 9.14 -6.78
N ALA A 29 8.67 9.49 -6.34
CA ALA A 29 9.13 9.15 -4.99
C ALA A 29 8.32 9.87 -3.92
N SER A 30 7.98 11.15 -4.12
CA SER A 30 7.16 11.93 -3.18
C SER A 30 5.73 11.38 -3.06
N ILE A 31 5.14 10.90 -4.15
CA ILE A 31 3.80 10.29 -4.16
C ILE A 31 3.82 8.94 -3.45
N MET A 32 4.86 8.11 -3.63
CA MET A 32 5.03 6.87 -2.86
C MET A 32 5.14 7.13 -1.36
N MET A 33 5.89 8.18 -0.96
CA MET A 33 5.99 8.60 0.45
C MET A 33 4.63 9.05 1.01
N LEU A 34 3.86 9.80 0.23
CA LEU A 34 2.50 10.22 0.61
C LEU A 34 1.59 9.00 0.83
N GLY A 35 1.59 8.05 -0.11
CA GLY A 35 0.81 6.81 0.01
C GLY A 35 1.21 5.99 1.24
N ALA A 36 2.51 5.82 1.50
CA ALA A 36 3.00 5.13 2.70
C ALA A 36 2.61 5.85 3.99
N GLY A 37 2.68 7.18 4.03
CA GLY A 37 2.24 8.00 5.16
C GLY A 37 0.73 7.84 5.45
N MET A 38 -0.10 7.84 4.40
CA MET A 38 -1.53 7.59 4.53
C MET A 38 -1.81 6.18 5.07
N LEU A 39 -1.05 5.15 4.63
CA LEU A 39 -1.18 3.79 5.15
C LEU A 39 -0.85 3.73 6.65
N ILE A 40 0.22 4.39 7.10
CA ILE A 40 0.57 4.48 8.53
C ILE A 40 -0.59 5.08 9.32
N CYS A 41 -1.11 6.23 8.89
CA CYS A 41 -2.23 6.89 9.57
C CYS A 41 -3.46 5.98 9.68
N VAL A 42 -3.86 5.33 8.59
CA VAL A 42 -5.03 4.45 8.57
C VAL A 42 -4.85 3.27 9.51
N HIS A 43 -3.71 2.56 9.44
CA HIS A 43 -3.49 1.38 10.28
C HIS A 43 -3.30 1.75 11.76
N CYS A 44 -2.66 2.90 12.07
CA CYS A 44 -2.59 3.42 13.44
C CYS A 44 -3.98 3.69 14.02
N ILE A 45 -4.89 4.28 13.23
CA ILE A 45 -6.26 4.56 13.68
C ILE A 45 -7.02 3.24 13.89
N TYR A 46 -6.89 2.28 12.97
CA TYR A 46 -7.51 0.95 13.14
C TYR A 46 -6.95 0.16 14.32
N ALA A 47 -5.70 0.40 14.73
CA ALA A 47 -5.11 -0.23 15.91
C ALA A 47 -5.67 0.33 17.23
N MET A 48 -6.41 1.46 17.20
CA MET A 48 -6.97 2.09 18.41
C MET A 48 -8.32 1.44 18.78
N PRO A 49 -8.44 0.74 19.92
CA PRO A 49 -9.64 -0.03 20.26
C PRO A 49 -10.88 0.82 20.59
N PHE A 50 -10.72 2.12 20.78
CA PHE A 50 -11.82 3.04 21.13
C PHE A 50 -12.48 3.70 19.89
N ILE A 51 -11.99 3.44 18.68
CA ILE A 51 -12.57 3.98 17.45
C ILE A 51 -13.41 2.88 16.77
N THR A 52 -14.67 2.74 17.19
CA THR A 52 -15.56 1.66 16.73
C THR A 52 -16.71 2.11 15.81
N GLY A 53 -16.75 3.38 15.43
CA GLY A 53 -17.84 3.94 14.60
C GLY A 53 -17.80 3.39 13.16
N SER A 54 -18.92 2.86 12.66
CA SER A 54 -19.05 2.35 11.28
C SER A 54 -18.73 3.41 10.22
N MET A 55 -19.10 4.67 10.45
CA MET A 55 -18.78 5.79 9.56
C MET A 55 -17.26 6.03 9.46
N VAL A 56 -16.55 5.95 10.60
CA VAL A 56 -15.09 6.09 10.64
C VAL A 56 -14.44 4.95 9.84
N ALA A 57 -14.91 3.73 10.02
CA ALA A 57 -14.41 2.57 9.26
C ALA A 57 -14.56 2.75 7.75
N ILE A 58 -15.71 3.26 7.28
CA ILE A 58 -15.96 3.53 5.85
C ILE A 58 -14.99 4.59 5.32
N VAL A 59 -14.80 5.70 6.06
CA VAL A 59 -13.87 6.76 5.65
C VAL A 59 -12.45 6.24 5.58
N LEU A 60 -12.01 5.48 6.58
CA LEU A 60 -10.67 4.87 6.60
C LEU A 60 -10.47 3.88 5.45
N MET A 61 -11.49 3.09 5.09
CA MET A 61 -11.43 2.19 3.93
C MET A 61 -11.29 2.96 2.61
N ILE A 62 -11.94 4.11 2.48
CA ILE A 62 -11.78 4.97 1.30
C ILE A 62 -10.35 5.51 1.23
N ILE A 63 -9.82 6.02 2.35
CA ILE A 63 -8.44 6.54 2.43
C ILE A 63 -7.44 5.42 2.15
N LEU A 64 -7.66 4.22 2.69
CA LEU A 64 -6.85 3.03 2.43
C LEU A 64 -6.81 2.69 0.93
N GLY A 65 -7.96 2.71 0.27
CA GLY A 65 -8.06 2.46 -1.18
C GLY A 65 -7.29 3.49 -2.01
N ILE A 66 -7.36 4.76 -1.64
CA ILE A 66 -6.59 5.83 -2.27
C ILE A 66 -5.09 5.60 -2.06
N ALA A 67 -4.64 5.38 -0.83
CA ALA A 67 -3.24 5.14 -0.49
C ALA A 67 -2.66 3.93 -1.24
N PHE A 68 -3.43 2.85 -1.30
CA PHE A 68 -3.06 1.62 -2.01
C PHE A 68 -2.98 1.81 -3.53
N SER A 69 -3.73 2.75 -4.11
CA SER A 69 -3.66 3.09 -5.54
C SER A 69 -2.49 4.01 -5.87
N LEU A 70 -2.08 4.89 -4.95
CA LEU A 70 -1.00 5.85 -5.16
C LEU A 70 0.37 5.17 -5.30
N VAL A 71 0.68 4.18 -4.48
CA VAL A 71 2.00 3.53 -4.46
C VAL A 71 2.31 2.82 -5.78
N PRO A 72 1.47 1.91 -6.31
CA PRO A 72 1.75 1.26 -7.59
C PRO A 72 1.76 2.25 -8.76
N SER A 73 0.85 3.24 -8.79
CA SER A 73 0.77 4.22 -9.88
C SER A 73 2.03 5.07 -10.00
N ALA A 74 2.75 5.29 -8.90
CA ALA A 74 4.03 5.99 -8.88
C ALA A 74 5.23 5.05 -9.09
N MET A 75 5.15 3.80 -8.63
CA MET A 75 6.23 2.82 -8.71
C MET A 75 6.50 2.36 -10.13
N TRP A 76 5.49 2.01 -10.91
CA TRP A 76 5.68 1.49 -12.27
C TRP A 76 6.40 2.46 -13.20
N PRO A 77 6.03 3.75 -13.29
CA PRO A 77 6.79 4.73 -14.05
C PRO A 77 8.20 4.97 -13.50
N ALA A 78 8.40 4.90 -12.18
CA ALA A 78 9.71 5.07 -11.57
C ALA A 78 10.69 3.99 -11.99
N VAL A 79 10.26 2.72 -12.09
CA VAL A 79 11.09 1.60 -12.55
C VAL A 79 11.59 1.85 -13.97
N ALA A 80 10.71 2.36 -14.85
CA ALA A 80 11.08 2.66 -16.23
C ALA A 80 12.12 3.80 -16.36
N LYS A 81 12.24 4.67 -15.35
CA LYS A 81 13.29 5.70 -15.30
C LYS A 81 14.64 5.20 -14.78
N ILE A 82 14.60 4.19 -13.91
CA ILE A 82 15.81 3.65 -13.25
C ILE A 82 16.53 2.66 -14.18
N PHE A 83 15.78 1.85 -14.90
CA PHE A 83 16.32 0.74 -15.68
C PHE A 83 16.28 1.03 -17.19
N PRO A 84 17.35 0.66 -17.94
CA PRO A 84 17.33 0.75 -19.39
C PRO A 84 16.30 -0.24 -19.99
N VAL A 85 15.80 0.09 -21.19
CA VAL A 85 14.69 -0.63 -21.84
C VAL A 85 14.94 -2.15 -21.93
N HIS A 86 16.17 -2.57 -22.23
CA HIS A 86 16.53 -4.00 -22.36
C HIS A 86 16.51 -4.76 -21.02
N GLN A 87 16.50 -4.08 -19.87
CA GLN A 87 16.45 -4.69 -18.54
C GLN A 87 15.07 -4.57 -17.88
N LEU A 88 14.13 -3.81 -18.45
CA LEU A 88 12.81 -3.56 -17.85
C LEU A 88 12.03 -4.85 -17.60
N GLY A 89 12.08 -5.81 -18.51
CA GLY A 89 11.42 -7.11 -18.34
C GLY A 89 11.90 -7.84 -17.09
N THR A 90 13.22 -7.90 -16.88
CA THR A 90 13.82 -8.54 -15.70
C THR A 90 13.50 -7.76 -14.42
N ALA A 91 13.56 -6.42 -14.46
CA ALA A 91 13.23 -5.58 -13.31
C ALA A 91 11.78 -5.77 -12.87
N TYR A 92 10.83 -5.76 -13.80
CA TYR A 92 9.42 -6.02 -13.50
C TYR A 92 9.18 -7.45 -13.00
N ALA A 93 9.82 -8.46 -13.63
CA ALA A 93 9.70 -9.85 -13.18
C ALA A 93 10.16 -10.01 -11.72
N LEU A 94 11.29 -9.39 -11.34
CA LEU A 94 11.80 -9.42 -9.98
C LEU A 94 10.86 -8.73 -8.98
N ILE A 95 10.31 -7.58 -9.35
CA ILE A 95 9.33 -6.86 -8.52
C ILE A 95 8.08 -7.72 -8.31
N PHE A 96 7.53 -8.31 -9.38
CA PHE A 96 6.38 -9.21 -9.26
C PHE A 96 6.68 -10.44 -8.43
N PHE A 97 7.87 -11.02 -8.56
CA PHE A 97 8.28 -12.16 -7.75
C PHE A 97 8.28 -11.82 -6.24
N ILE A 98 8.92 -10.70 -5.86
CA ILE A 98 8.95 -10.23 -4.47
C ILE A 98 7.53 -9.89 -3.98
N GLN A 99 6.73 -9.24 -4.82
CA GLN A 99 5.35 -8.90 -4.51
C GLN A 99 4.51 -10.16 -4.22
N ASN A 100 4.66 -11.22 -5.01
CA ASN A 100 3.93 -12.47 -4.81
C ASN A 100 4.33 -13.17 -3.51
N ILE A 101 5.61 -13.12 -3.13
CA ILE A 101 6.05 -13.61 -1.81
C ILE A 101 5.33 -12.84 -0.70
N GLY A 102 5.24 -11.52 -0.81
CA GLY A 102 4.49 -10.69 0.14
C GLY A 102 2.99 -11.01 0.18
N LEU A 103 2.36 -11.15 -0.99
CA LEU A 103 0.94 -11.48 -1.11
C LEU A 103 0.59 -12.85 -0.52
N TRP A 104 1.49 -13.80 -0.56
CA TRP A 104 1.33 -15.10 0.09
C TRP A 104 1.70 -15.06 1.57
N GLY A 105 2.87 -14.49 1.91
CA GLY A 105 3.46 -14.56 3.23
C GLY A 105 2.74 -13.71 4.27
N ILE A 106 2.35 -12.47 3.92
CA ILE A 106 1.72 -11.56 4.88
C ILE A 106 0.33 -12.05 5.33
N PRO A 107 -0.61 -12.45 4.45
CA PRO A 107 -1.89 -13.01 4.88
C PRO A 107 -1.73 -14.29 5.71
N THR A 108 -0.78 -15.14 5.34
CA THR A 108 -0.47 -16.37 6.11
C THR A 108 0.03 -16.03 7.52
N LEU A 109 0.96 -15.08 7.63
CA LEU A 109 1.46 -14.59 8.91
C LEU A 109 0.33 -14.02 9.77
N ILE A 110 -0.52 -13.17 9.19
CA ILE A 110 -1.65 -12.56 9.90
C ILE A 110 -2.65 -13.63 10.36
N GLY A 111 -2.94 -14.64 9.54
CA GLY A 111 -3.78 -15.78 9.93
C GLY A 111 -3.23 -16.51 11.16
N ILE A 112 -1.93 -16.82 11.15
CA ILE A 112 -1.26 -17.46 12.29
C ILE A 112 -1.31 -16.59 13.55
N VAL A 113 -1.10 -15.28 13.39
CA VAL A 113 -1.15 -14.31 14.50
C VAL A 113 -2.56 -14.25 15.08
N LEU A 114 -3.58 -14.17 14.24
CA LEU A 114 -4.99 -14.16 14.66
C LEU A 114 -5.33 -15.41 15.48
N ASP A 115 -5.00 -16.59 14.97
CA ASP A 115 -5.37 -17.86 15.60
C ASP A 115 -4.60 -18.14 16.89
N LYS A 116 -3.37 -17.65 17.02
CA LYS A 116 -2.54 -17.96 18.20
C LYS A 116 -2.59 -16.88 19.28
N PHE A 117 -2.77 -15.62 18.93
CA PHE A 117 -2.55 -14.49 19.85
C PHE A 117 -3.73 -13.55 19.98
N CYS A 118 -4.73 -13.64 19.11
CA CYS A 118 -5.77 -12.62 19.02
C CYS A 118 -7.17 -13.14 19.38
N ILE A 119 -7.33 -14.39 19.82
CA ILE A 119 -8.64 -14.93 20.23
C ILE A 119 -9.00 -14.34 21.59
N VAL A 120 -10.11 -13.59 21.65
CA VAL A 120 -10.61 -12.97 22.89
C VAL A 120 -11.89 -13.60 23.40
N GLY A 121 -12.50 -14.53 22.66
CA GLY A 121 -13.71 -15.23 23.08
C GLY A 121 -14.35 -16.00 21.93
N THR A 122 -15.57 -16.49 22.19
CA THR A 122 -16.43 -17.13 21.17
C THR A 122 -17.72 -16.36 21.05
N THR A 123 -18.23 -16.23 19.83
CA THR A 123 -19.54 -15.65 19.56
C THR A 123 -20.66 -16.61 19.94
N GLU A 124 -21.91 -16.13 20.05
CA GLU A 124 -23.09 -16.97 20.31
C GLU A 124 -23.27 -18.10 19.29
N THR A 125 -22.69 -17.96 18.11
CA THR A 125 -22.68 -18.97 17.03
C THR A 125 -21.54 -19.98 17.13
N GLY A 126 -20.69 -19.91 18.17
CA GLY A 126 -19.54 -20.79 18.38
C GLY A 126 -18.30 -20.42 17.54
N ALA A 127 -18.31 -19.31 16.81
CA ALA A 127 -17.15 -18.82 16.07
C ALA A 127 -16.20 -18.03 16.99
N ASN A 128 -14.88 -18.07 16.71
CA ASN A 128 -13.90 -17.29 17.46
C ASN A 128 -14.12 -15.79 17.24
N SER A 129 -14.02 -15.03 18.32
CA SER A 129 -13.95 -13.56 18.29
C SER A 129 -12.48 -13.14 18.38
N TYR A 130 -12.05 -12.23 17.52
CA TYR A 130 -10.65 -11.81 17.40
C TYR A 130 -10.46 -10.35 17.75
N ASP A 131 -9.37 -10.04 18.46
CA ASP A 131 -8.84 -8.69 18.59
C ASP A 131 -7.87 -8.39 17.44
N TYR A 132 -8.22 -7.43 16.62
CA TYR A 132 -7.42 -7.05 15.44
C TYR A 132 -6.32 -6.04 15.74
N THR A 133 -6.12 -5.61 16.99
CA THR A 133 -5.12 -4.60 17.36
C THR A 133 -3.71 -5.03 16.96
N LEU A 134 -3.31 -6.26 17.27
CA LEU A 134 -1.97 -6.77 16.92
C LEU A 134 -1.75 -6.88 15.41
N PRO A 135 -2.66 -7.42 14.60
CA PRO A 135 -2.58 -7.37 13.14
C PRO A 135 -2.42 -5.94 12.58
N MET A 136 -3.17 -4.98 13.12
CA MET A 136 -3.07 -3.58 12.66
C MET A 136 -1.71 -2.96 13.02
N CYS A 137 -1.13 -3.32 14.17
CA CYS A 137 0.23 -2.93 14.53
C CYS A 137 1.28 -3.51 13.57
N ILE A 138 1.11 -4.76 13.13
CA ILE A 138 1.99 -5.39 12.13
C ILE A 138 1.90 -4.63 10.80
N PHE A 139 0.70 -4.32 10.32
CA PHE A 139 0.52 -3.54 9.09
C PHE A 139 1.08 -2.13 9.23
N THR A 140 0.96 -1.49 10.39
CA THR A 140 1.61 -0.20 10.67
C THR A 140 3.14 -0.31 10.55
N GLY A 141 3.73 -1.36 11.11
CA GLY A 141 5.17 -1.62 11.00
C GLY A 141 5.62 -1.79 9.54
N LEU A 142 4.85 -2.54 8.74
CA LEU A 142 5.11 -2.71 7.31
C LEU A 142 4.97 -1.39 6.53
N ALA A 143 4.00 -0.55 6.89
CA ALA A 143 3.81 0.76 6.28
C ALA A 143 4.96 1.72 6.63
N ILE A 144 5.49 1.67 7.86
CA ILE A 144 6.71 2.40 8.26
C ILE A 144 7.91 1.93 7.45
N LEU A 145 8.10 0.62 7.30
CA LEU A 145 9.16 0.08 6.45
C LEU A 145 9.04 0.55 5.00
N SER A 146 7.82 0.56 4.45
CA SER A 146 7.54 1.09 3.11
C SER A 146 7.93 2.57 2.99
N LEU A 147 7.63 3.39 4.01
CA LEU A 147 8.01 4.79 4.04
C LEU A 147 9.53 4.96 4.07
N LEU A 148 10.25 4.17 4.86
CA LEU A 148 11.71 4.20 4.91
C LEU A 148 12.34 3.84 3.56
N VAL A 149 11.80 2.82 2.88
CA VAL A 149 12.23 2.44 1.52
C VAL A 149 11.96 3.57 0.52
N ALA A 150 10.81 4.24 0.61
CA ALA A 150 10.49 5.38 -0.25
C ALA A 150 11.43 6.57 -0.01
N PHE A 151 11.83 6.83 1.25
CA PHE A 151 12.87 7.80 1.57
C PHE A 151 14.24 7.41 0.99
N ALA A 152 14.62 6.14 1.10
CA ALA A 152 15.87 5.64 0.54
C ALA A 152 15.88 5.78 -0.99
N LEU A 153 14.74 5.51 -1.66
CA LEU A 153 14.58 5.72 -3.09
C LEU A 153 14.74 7.18 -3.48
N LYS A 154 14.13 8.09 -2.72
CA LYS A 154 14.27 9.54 -2.95
C LYS A 154 15.71 10.03 -2.73
N ALA A 155 16.41 9.49 -1.74
CA ALA A 155 17.82 9.79 -1.50
C ALA A 155 18.70 9.25 -2.65
N ALA A 156 18.41 8.05 -3.15
CA ALA A 156 19.09 7.47 -4.30
C ALA A 156 18.83 8.29 -5.58
N ASP A 157 17.60 8.76 -5.80
CA ASP A 157 17.28 9.64 -6.92
C ASP A 157 18.14 10.91 -6.91
N LYS A 158 18.28 11.54 -5.73
CA LYS A 158 19.14 12.73 -5.56
C LYS A 158 20.63 12.43 -5.81
N LYS A 159 21.08 11.23 -5.44
CA LYS A 159 22.49 10.81 -5.58
C LYS A 159 22.85 10.42 -7.00
N TYR A 160 21.96 9.66 -7.67
CA TYR A 160 22.24 9.07 -8.98
C TYR A 160 21.56 9.78 -10.15
N GLY A 161 20.67 10.74 -9.90
CA GLY A 161 20.04 11.54 -10.93
C GLY A 161 19.04 10.79 -11.80
N TYR A 162 18.24 9.87 -11.23
CA TYR A 162 17.22 9.10 -11.97
C TYR A 162 16.05 9.95 -12.47
N LYS A 163 15.93 11.20 -11.99
CA LYS A 163 14.88 12.15 -12.37
C LYS A 163 13.46 11.66 -12.02
N LEU A 164 13.31 10.98 -10.89
CA LEU A 164 12.03 10.45 -10.42
C LEU A 164 11.02 11.54 -10.08
N GLU A 165 11.50 12.72 -9.74
CA GLU A 165 10.66 13.88 -9.42
C GLU A 165 10.27 14.70 -10.66
N GLU A 166 10.87 14.45 -11.84
CA GLU A 166 10.51 15.11 -13.09
C GLU A 166 9.29 14.44 -13.75
N ALA A 167 8.52 15.21 -14.56
CA ALA A 167 7.41 14.67 -15.33
C ALA A 167 7.89 13.71 -16.43
N ASN A 168 7.08 12.69 -16.75
CA ASN A 168 7.38 11.76 -17.84
C ASN A 168 7.03 12.36 -19.20
N ILE A 169 5.96 13.17 -19.24
CA ILE A 169 5.49 13.85 -20.44
C ILE A 169 5.97 15.30 -20.35
N GLN A 170 6.99 15.64 -21.12
CA GLN A 170 7.34 17.04 -21.38
C GLN A 170 6.33 17.59 -22.39
N LYS A 171 5.74 18.76 -22.08
CA LYS A 171 4.86 19.49 -22.98
C LYS A 171 5.65 20.10 -24.13
#